data_5fa15eb06a3f77a51f95f37a5ffe8ba6
#
_entry.id   5fa15eb06a3f77a51f95f37a5ffe8ba6
#
_cell.length_a   1.000
_cell.length_b   1.000
_cell.length_c   1.000
_cell.angle_alpha   90.00
_cell.angle_beta   90.00
_cell.angle_gamma   90.00
#
_symmetry.space_group_name_H-M   'P 1'
#
loop_
_entity.id
_entity.type
_entity.pdbx_description
1 polymer ?
#
loop_
_entity_poly.entity_id
_entity_poly.type
_entity_poly.pdbx_seq_one_letter_code
_entity_poly.pdbx_strand_id
1 'polypeptide(L)'
;MLDILEGVEEYNNIGALMGIEGLEGNEELLGALRRMNPIKRLRTLSKLASTGAVSRGSRAEMEKHFGELPPHIKEALGKGELRLADTVIYSIKPVSSKTIKMFETQDDKEIGMRNVSNAKLPKNQAFLVSGIVLLAGVAADLTKDKVMATQFGALENFAPIVNGEFSLKSNKKQIVPETSNNVFKTSNMHNVPLGYYKLANPRLIHDDILMEMTIELGTMDGLDQKTHLFVGLHGTITTP
;
A
#
# COMPACT_ATOMS: atom_id res chain seq x y z
N MET A 1 12.70 -29.51 -31.60
CA MET A 1 12.35 -28.58 -30.49
C MET A 1 12.48 -27.10 -30.88
N LEU A 2 12.94 -26.77 -32.09
CA LEU A 2 13.04 -25.39 -32.60
C LEU A 2 11.84 -25.02 -33.52
N ASP A 3 11.10 -25.99 -34.02
CA ASP A 3 9.97 -25.78 -34.94
C ASP A 3 8.67 -25.30 -34.26
N ILE A 4 8.61 -25.34 -32.91
CA ILE A 4 7.41 -24.96 -32.15
C ILE A 4 7.21 -23.44 -32.11
N LEU A 5 8.19 -22.65 -32.54
CA LEU A 5 8.18 -21.19 -32.42
C LEU A 5 7.96 -20.44 -33.75
N GLU A 6 7.60 -21.13 -34.84
CA GLU A 6 7.42 -20.51 -36.18
C GLU A 6 5.99 -20.08 -36.51
N GLY A 7 4.98 -20.52 -35.76
CA GLY A 7 3.58 -20.13 -35.96
C GLY A 7 3.25 -18.74 -35.40
N VAL A 8 2.62 -17.88 -36.19
CA VAL A 8 2.26 -16.50 -35.78
C VAL A 8 1.25 -16.50 -34.61
N GLU A 9 0.39 -17.51 -34.54
CA GLU A 9 -0.61 -17.66 -33.47
C GLU A 9 0.01 -18.12 -32.14
N GLU A 10 1.07 -18.92 -32.16
CA GLU A 10 1.79 -19.38 -30.99
C GLU A 10 2.53 -18.23 -30.28
N TYR A 11 2.99 -17.22 -31.03
CA TYR A 11 3.67 -16.07 -30.46
C TYR A 11 2.75 -15.13 -29.65
N ASN A 12 1.47 -15.11 -29.94
CA ASN A 12 0.51 -14.28 -29.22
C ASN A 12 0.16 -14.88 -27.84
N ASN A 13 0.37 -16.17 -27.66
CA ASN A 13 0.08 -16.90 -26.42
C ASN A 13 1.33 -17.27 -25.60
N ILE A 14 2.50 -16.75 -25.95
CA ILE A 14 3.74 -17.07 -25.22
C ILE A 14 3.65 -16.68 -23.74
N GLY A 15 2.97 -15.59 -23.40
CA GLY A 15 2.75 -15.19 -22.02
C GLY A 15 1.92 -16.21 -21.24
N ALA A 16 0.82 -16.68 -21.85
CA ALA A 16 -0.05 -17.69 -21.26
C ALA A 16 0.66 -19.06 -21.17
N LEU A 17 1.43 -19.44 -22.19
CA LEU A 17 2.18 -20.71 -22.22
C LEU A 17 3.28 -20.78 -21.17
N MET A 18 3.86 -19.63 -20.81
CA MET A 18 4.92 -19.53 -19.78
C MET A 18 4.39 -19.09 -18.40
N GLY A 19 3.08 -18.91 -18.25
CA GLY A 19 2.49 -18.47 -16.98
C GLY A 19 2.89 -17.05 -16.56
N ILE A 20 3.28 -16.20 -17.51
CA ILE A 20 3.66 -14.81 -17.26
C ILE A 20 2.42 -13.95 -17.49
N GLU A 21 1.68 -13.67 -16.43
CA GLU A 21 0.58 -12.71 -16.48
C GLU A 21 1.12 -11.30 -16.79
N GLY A 22 0.50 -10.60 -17.72
CA GLY A 22 0.82 -9.21 -18.06
C GLY A 22 1.65 -9.00 -19.35
N LEU A 23 2.05 -10.07 -20.05
CA LEU A 23 2.62 -9.97 -21.40
C LEU A 23 1.56 -9.81 -22.49
N GLU A 24 0.33 -10.17 -22.17
CA GLU A 24 -0.82 -9.98 -23.08
C GLU A 24 -1.13 -8.48 -23.20
N GLY A 25 -1.13 -7.98 -24.43
CA GLY A 25 -1.39 -6.56 -24.71
C GLY A 25 -0.16 -5.66 -24.79
N ASN A 26 1.05 -6.17 -24.55
CA ASN A 26 2.28 -5.39 -24.71
C ASN A 26 2.97 -5.69 -26.05
N GLU A 27 2.37 -5.18 -27.13
CA GLU A 27 2.82 -5.41 -28.51
C GLU A 27 4.27 -4.93 -28.77
N GLU A 28 4.72 -3.87 -28.08
CA GLU A 28 6.09 -3.37 -28.17
C GLU A 28 7.10 -4.38 -27.61
N LEU A 29 6.79 -4.98 -26.46
CA LEU A 29 7.65 -5.98 -25.84
C LEU A 29 7.70 -7.26 -26.68
N LEU A 30 6.56 -7.71 -27.18
CA LEU A 30 6.46 -8.85 -28.09
C LEU A 30 7.20 -8.57 -29.40
N GLY A 31 7.11 -7.36 -29.94
CA GLY A 31 7.86 -6.92 -31.11
C GLY A 31 9.36 -6.90 -30.87
N ALA A 32 9.82 -6.43 -29.72
CA ALA A 32 11.22 -6.44 -29.33
C ALA A 32 11.76 -7.89 -29.17
N LEU A 33 10.98 -8.76 -28.52
CA LEU A 33 11.34 -10.18 -28.36
C LEU A 33 11.42 -10.91 -29.71
N ARG A 34 10.56 -10.60 -30.68
CA ARG A 34 10.62 -11.16 -32.04
C ARG A 34 11.91 -10.82 -32.78
N ARG A 35 12.47 -9.63 -32.55
CA ARG A 35 13.73 -9.17 -33.21
C ARG A 35 14.99 -9.74 -32.54
N MET A 36 14.87 -10.39 -31.39
CA MET A 36 16.02 -10.96 -30.69
C MET A 36 16.42 -12.33 -31.27
N ASN A 37 17.73 -12.64 -31.20
CA ASN A 37 18.24 -13.98 -31.46
C ASN A 37 17.53 -15.01 -30.56
N PRO A 38 17.13 -16.22 -31.07
CA PRO A 38 16.38 -17.22 -30.31
C PRO A 38 16.97 -17.56 -28.92
N ILE A 39 18.29 -17.66 -28.81
CA ILE A 39 18.97 -17.95 -27.53
C ILE A 39 18.83 -16.77 -26.55
N LYS A 40 18.98 -15.54 -27.03
CA LYS A 40 18.77 -14.34 -26.18
C LYS A 40 17.31 -14.21 -25.78
N ARG A 41 16.39 -14.52 -26.70
CA ARG A 41 14.94 -14.51 -26.43
C ARG A 41 14.58 -15.47 -25.31
N LEU A 42 15.01 -16.73 -25.37
CA LEU A 42 14.78 -17.73 -24.33
C LEU A 42 15.35 -17.29 -22.97
N ARG A 43 16.54 -16.71 -22.95
CA ARG A 43 17.13 -16.18 -21.71
C ARG A 43 16.35 -15.00 -21.15
N THR A 44 15.84 -14.12 -22.01
CA THR A 44 15.03 -12.97 -21.60
C THR A 44 13.67 -13.44 -21.07
N LEU A 45 13.02 -14.37 -21.77
CA LEU A 45 11.77 -14.97 -21.32
C LEU A 45 11.93 -15.74 -20.00
N SER A 46 13.00 -16.52 -19.85
CA SER A 46 13.26 -17.21 -18.57
C SER A 46 13.54 -16.25 -17.42
N LYS A 47 14.21 -15.12 -17.67
CA LYS A 47 14.39 -14.06 -16.67
C LYS A 47 13.07 -13.39 -16.31
N LEU A 48 12.23 -13.06 -17.30
CA LEU A 48 10.90 -12.49 -17.08
C LEU A 48 10.02 -13.47 -16.28
N ALA A 49 10.00 -14.74 -16.66
CA ALA A 49 9.28 -15.79 -15.95
C ALA A 49 9.79 -15.97 -14.51
N SER A 50 11.10 -15.99 -14.31
CA SER A 50 11.70 -16.12 -12.97
C SER A 50 11.46 -14.88 -12.12
N THR A 51 11.46 -13.69 -12.72
CA THR A 51 11.18 -12.43 -12.03
C THR A 51 9.70 -12.37 -11.59
N GLY A 52 8.77 -12.82 -12.44
CA GLY A 52 7.35 -12.90 -12.09
C GLY A 52 7.03 -13.91 -10.99
N ALA A 53 7.80 -15.00 -10.89
CA ALA A 53 7.58 -16.05 -9.88
C ALA A 53 8.12 -15.71 -8.49
N VAL A 54 9.10 -14.81 -8.39
CA VAL A 54 9.86 -14.55 -7.15
C VAL A 54 9.34 -13.34 -6.37
N SER A 55 8.63 -12.41 -7.00
CA SER A 55 8.22 -11.17 -6.33
C SER A 55 6.75 -11.22 -5.91
N ARG A 56 6.47 -11.82 -4.75
CA ARG A 56 5.18 -11.71 -4.05
C ARG A 56 5.11 -10.53 -3.08
N GLY A 57 6.06 -9.60 -3.13
CA GLY A 57 6.14 -8.43 -2.25
C GLY A 57 5.37 -7.23 -2.79
N SER A 58 5.28 -6.19 -1.98
CA SER A 58 4.66 -4.91 -2.30
C SER A 58 5.24 -4.25 -3.57
N ARG A 59 6.52 -4.50 -3.84
CA ARG A 59 7.20 -4.04 -5.06
C ARG A 59 6.59 -4.61 -6.34
N ALA A 60 6.27 -5.91 -6.38
CA ALA A 60 5.65 -6.52 -7.55
C ALA A 60 4.25 -5.97 -7.81
N GLU A 61 3.51 -5.66 -6.75
CA GLU A 61 2.23 -4.99 -6.87
C GLU A 61 2.39 -3.57 -7.42
N MET A 62 3.43 -2.82 -6.98
CA MET A 62 3.74 -1.51 -7.52
C MET A 62 4.09 -1.57 -9.02
N GLU A 63 4.85 -2.57 -9.44
CA GLU A 63 5.21 -2.77 -10.86
C GLU A 63 3.97 -3.00 -11.75
N LYS A 64 2.94 -3.68 -11.25
CA LYS A 64 1.65 -3.84 -11.97
C LYS A 64 0.92 -2.50 -12.18
N HIS A 65 1.12 -1.55 -11.28
CA HIS A 65 0.51 -0.22 -11.34
C HIS A 65 1.36 0.85 -12.03
N PHE A 66 2.49 0.49 -12.64
CA PHE A 66 3.34 1.46 -13.35
C PHE A 66 2.60 2.21 -14.46
N GLY A 67 1.61 1.57 -15.10
CA GLY A 67 0.74 2.23 -16.07
C GLY A 67 0.00 3.44 -15.54
N GLU A 68 -0.33 3.45 -14.25
CA GLU A 68 -1.12 4.50 -13.58
C GLU A 68 -0.25 5.65 -13.03
N LEU A 69 1.09 5.48 -12.98
CA LEU A 69 1.99 6.52 -12.48
C LEU A 69 2.01 7.75 -13.38
N PRO A 70 2.18 8.94 -12.81
CA PRO A 70 2.43 10.16 -13.58
C PRO A 70 3.64 10.02 -14.50
N PRO A 71 3.62 10.63 -15.71
CA PRO A 71 4.70 10.51 -16.70
C PRO A 71 6.08 10.88 -16.14
N HIS A 72 6.17 11.96 -15.36
CA HIS A 72 7.43 12.42 -14.77
C HIS A 72 8.02 11.41 -13.77
N ILE A 73 7.18 10.71 -13.00
CA ILE A 73 7.65 9.65 -12.07
C ILE A 73 8.13 8.43 -12.85
N LYS A 74 7.41 8.04 -13.93
CA LYS A 74 7.85 6.95 -14.83
C LYS A 74 9.21 7.23 -15.43
N GLU A 75 9.41 8.45 -15.92
CA GLU A 75 10.67 8.88 -16.53
C GLU A 75 11.81 8.87 -15.51
N ALA A 76 11.59 9.41 -14.31
CA ALA A 76 12.56 9.42 -13.23
C ALA A 76 12.92 8.00 -12.74
N LEU A 77 11.94 7.07 -12.66
CA LEU A 77 12.20 5.66 -12.40
C LEU A 77 13.02 5.00 -13.52
N GLY A 78 12.70 5.31 -14.79
CA GLY A 78 13.43 4.80 -15.96
C GLY A 78 14.88 5.29 -16.03
N LYS A 79 15.14 6.52 -15.59
CA LYS A 79 16.49 7.10 -15.49
C LYS A 79 17.27 6.63 -14.25
N GLY A 80 16.60 5.97 -13.30
CA GLY A 80 17.22 5.56 -12.03
C GLY A 80 17.37 6.70 -11.01
N GLU A 81 16.71 7.84 -11.25
CA GLU A 81 16.66 8.98 -10.31
C GLU A 81 15.73 8.68 -9.12
N LEU A 82 14.73 7.83 -9.32
CA LEU A 82 13.87 7.32 -8.27
C LEU A 82 14.02 5.80 -8.14
N ARG A 83 13.75 5.32 -6.92
CA ARG A 83 13.76 3.90 -6.57
C ARG A 83 12.46 3.53 -5.87
N LEU A 84 12.16 2.24 -5.82
CA LEU A 84 11.05 1.69 -5.05
C LEU A 84 11.56 1.27 -3.67
N ALA A 85 10.88 1.74 -2.63
CA ALA A 85 11.16 1.39 -1.25
C ALA A 85 9.87 0.98 -0.54
N ASP A 86 9.95 -0.03 0.31
CA ASP A 86 8.86 -0.38 1.21
C ASP A 86 8.80 0.64 2.35
N THR A 87 7.60 1.09 2.68
CA THR A 87 7.39 2.04 3.76
C THR A 87 6.03 1.88 4.41
N VAL A 88 5.91 2.49 5.58
CA VAL A 88 4.64 2.64 6.30
C VAL A 88 4.40 4.13 6.53
N ILE A 89 3.33 4.66 5.96
CA ILE A 89 2.85 6.00 6.30
C ILE A 89 1.99 5.87 7.54
N TYR A 90 2.35 6.54 8.63
CA TYR A 90 1.65 6.36 9.90
C TYR A 90 1.24 7.67 10.55
N SER A 91 0.23 7.57 11.39
CA SER A 91 -0.24 8.64 12.26
C SER A 91 -0.81 8.08 13.55
N ILE A 92 -0.55 8.80 14.66
CA ILE A 92 -1.15 8.54 15.96
C ILE A 92 -2.07 9.71 16.32
N LYS A 93 -3.30 9.40 16.71
CA LYS A 93 -4.31 10.38 17.12
C LYS A 93 -5.05 9.95 18.39
N PRO A 94 -5.41 10.90 19.28
CA PRO A 94 -6.27 10.59 20.41
C PRO A 94 -7.70 10.30 19.95
N VAL A 95 -8.39 9.43 20.68
CA VAL A 95 -9.83 9.19 20.53
C VAL A 95 -10.58 10.23 21.35
N SER A 96 -10.70 11.43 20.81
CA SER A 96 -11.36 12.56 21.48
C SER A 96 -12.82 12.78 21.08
N SER A 97 -13.26 12.13 20.02
CA SER A 97 -14.64 12.24 19.47
C SER A 97 -15.02 10.95 18.74
N LYS A 98 -16.30 10.83 18.36
CA LYS A 98 -16.77 9.70 17.58
C LYS A 98 -16.18 9.62 16.17
N THR A 99 -15.73 10.73 15.62
CA THR A 99 -15.10 10.80 14.30
C THR A 99 -13.65 11.24 14.48
N ILE A 100 -12.72 10.34 14.16
CA ILE A 100 -11.28 10.56 14.27
C ILE A 100 -10.68 10.64 12.88
N LYS A 101 -10.09 11.78 12.55
CA LYS A 101 -9.33 11.98 11.30
C LYS A 101 -7.86 11.68 11.56
N MET A 102 -7.34 10.63 10.94
CA MET A 102 -5.97 10.18 11.17
C MET A 102 -4.93 11.06 10.48
N PHE A 103 -5.26 11.61 9.31
CA PHE A 103 -4.42 12.54 8.55
C PHE A 103 -5.16 13.86 8.37
N GLU A 104 -4.55 14.95 8.80
CA GLU A 104 -5.12 16.29 8.72
C GLU A 104 -4.14 17.28 8.08
N THR A 105 -4.66 18.27 7.38
CA THR A 105 -3.84 19.26 6.66
C THR A 105 -3.04 20.19 7.58
N GLN A 106 -3.41 20.27 8.83
CA GLN A 106 -2.73 21.07 9.87
C GLN A 106 -1.63 20.30 10.60
N ASP A 107 -1.47 19.02 10.30
CA ASP A 107 -0.49 18.17 10.97
C ASP A 107 0.86 18.25 10.26
N ASP A 108 1.89 18.60 10.99
CA ASP A 108 3.27 18.51 10.53
C ASP A 108 3.90 17.18 10.91
N LYS A 109 4.89 16.77 10.12
CA LYS A 109 5.69 15.58 10.40
C LYS A 109 6.36 15.71 11.76
N GLU A 110 6.18 14.70 12.60
CA GLU A 110 6.74 14.62 13.95
C GLU A 110 7.14 13.17 14.24
N ILE A 111 8.44 12.95 14.48
CA ILE A 111 8.97 11.61 14.77
C ILE A 111 8.26 11.00 15.96
N GLY A 112 7.77 9.76 15.81
CA GLY A 112 7.02 9.06 16.84
C GLY A 112 5.52 9.33 16.83
N MET A 113 5.06 10.39 16.16
CA MET A 113 3.63 10.69 16.02
C MET A 113 3.12 10.49 14.62
N ARG A 114 3.85 10.96 13.61
CA ARG A 114 3.50 10.82 12.18
C ARG A 114 4.70 11.11 11.28
N ASN A 115 4.72 10.49 10.12
CA ASN A 115 5.82 10.66 9.16
C ASN A 115 5.44 11.45 7.89
N VAL A 116 4.23 12.00 7.85
CA VAL A 116 3.75 12.81 6.73
C VAL A 116 3.26 14.17 7.23
N SER A 117 3.51 15.24 6.46
CA SER A 117 2.99 16.59 6.75
C SER A 117 1.79 16.90 5.86
N ASN A 118 0.87 17.70 6.39
CA ASN A 118 -0.29 18.23 5.63
C ASN A 118 -1.16 17.14 4.97
N ALA A 119 -1.10 15.91 5.48
CA ALA A 119 -1.79 14.74 4.90
C ALA A 119 -1.49 14.51 3.40
N LYS A 120 -0.29 14.89 2.92
CA LYS A 120 0.12 14.79 1.52
C LYS A 120 1.49 14.15 1.40
N LEU A 121 1.71 13.42 0.30
CA LEU A 121 3.05 12.97 -0.07
C LEU A 121 3.91 14.16 -0.55
N PRO A 122 5.22 14.12 -0.32
CA PRO A 122 6.14 15.03 -0.95
C PRO A 122 6.02 15.00 -2.48
N LYS A 123 6.41 16.11 -3.13
CA LYS A 123 6.40 16.20 -4.60
C LYS A 123 7.28 15.10 -5.22
N ASN A 124 6.87 14.67 -6.40
CA ASN A 124 7.53 13.61 -7.18
C ASN A 124 7.56 12.25 -6.47
N GLN A 125 6.66 12.00 -5.55
CA GLN A 125 6.50 10.69 -4.92
C GLN A 125 5.13 10.10 -5.22
N ALA A 126 5.09 8.78 -5.40
CA ALA A 126 3.85 8.02 -5.47
C ALA A 126 3.92 6.87 -4.48
N PHE A 127 2.82 6.56 -3.83
CA PHE A 127 2.72 5.52 -2.83
C PHE A 127 1.58 4.57 -3.18
N LEU A 128 1.90 3.29 -3.35
CA LEU A 128 0.91 2.24 -3.52
C LEU A 128 0.53 1.68 -2.16
N VAL A 129 -0.70 1.94 -1.73
CA VAL A 129 -1.24 1.35 -0.49
C VAL A 129 -1.63 -0.09 -0.77
N SER A 130 -0.98 -1.04 -0.10
CA SER A 130 -1.25 -2.48 -0.20
C SER A 130 -1.92 -3.06 1.05
N GLY A 131 -1.82 -2.37 2.18
CA GLY A 131 -2.45 -2.78 3.43
C GLY A 131 -2.54 -1.67 4.45
N ILE A 132 -3.35 -1.89 5.46
CA ILE A 132 -3.61 -0.93 6.54
C ILE A 132 -3.42 -1.65 7.87
N VAL A 133 -2.78 -0.99 8.82
CA VAL A 133 -2.70 -1.43 10.22
C VAL A 133 -3.51 -0.47 11.07
N LEU A 134 -4.33 -0.99 11.96
CA LEU A 134 -5.03 -0.23 12.98
C LEU A 134 -4.80 -0.88 14.34
N LEU A 135 -4.22 -0.12 15.25
CA LEU A 135 -3.95 -0.55 16.63
C LEU A 135 -4.47 0.52 17.58
N ALA A 136 -4.74 0.11 18.82
CA ALA A 136 -5.12 1.03 19.90
C ALA A 136 -4.23 0.85 21.12
N GLY A 137 -4.11 1.91 21.92
CA GLY A 137 -3.39 1.88 23.18
C GLY A 137 -3.87 2.97 24.11
N VAL A 138 -3.69 2.76 25.43
CA VAL A 138 -3.99 3.75 26.44
C VAL A 138 -2.68 4.37 26.92
N ALA A 139 -2.51 5.65 26.72
CA ALA A 139 -1.32 6.38 27.17
C ALA A 139 -1.35 6.58 28.70
N ALA A 140 -0.19 6.65 29.29
CA ALA A 140 -0.10 6.96 30.74
C ALA A 140 -0.62 8.38 31.03
N ASP A 141 -0.39 9.32 30.08
CA ASP A 141 -0.85 10.70 30.13
C ASP A 141 -1.04 11.24 28.70
N LEU A 142 -1.66 12.40 28.56
CA LEU A 142 -1.92 13.07 27.27
C LEU A 142 -0.71 13.83 26.72
N THR A 143 0.41 13.86 27.45
CA THR A 143 1.65 14.47 26.96
C THR A 143 2.24 13.67 25.81
N LYS A 144 2.81 14.34 24.81
CA LYS A 144 3.37 13.70 23.62
C LYS A 144 4.38 12.60 23.95
N ASP A 145 5.26 12.81 24.92
CA ASP A 145 6.27 11.84 25.33
C ASP A 145 5.63 10.54 25.84
N LYS A 146 4.52 10.65 26.57
CA LYS A 146 3.78 9.49 27.10
C LYS A 146 2.99 8.79 26.02
N VAL A 147 2.46 9.54 25.05
CA VAL A 147 1.81 8.97 23.86
C VAL A 147 2.82 8.21 23.01
N MET A 148 4.00 8.77 22.76
CA MET A 148 5.08 8.10 22.00
C MET A 148 5.62 6.86 22.74
N ALA A 149 5.55 6.82 24.07
CA ALA A 149 5.95 5.67 24.88
C ALA A 149 4.84 4.62 25.03
N THR A 150 3.66 4.84 24.43
CA THR A 150 2.52 3.92 24.54
C THR A 150 2.73 2.67 23.70
N GLN A 151 2.45 1.51 24.28
CA GLN A 151 2.39 0.27 23.54
C GLN A 151 1.03 0.15 22.85
N PHE A 152 1.06 0.12 21.53
CA PHE A 152 -0.13 -0.11 20.72
C PHE A 152 -0.33 -1.61 20.49
N GLY A 153 -1.54 -2.09 20.68
CA GLY A 153 -1.90 -3.50 20.60
C GLY A 153 -3.17 -3.73 19.79
N ALA A 154 -3.64 -4.98 19.83
CA ALA A 154 -4.86 -5.39 19.16
C ALA A 154 -6.09 -4.62 19.67
N LEU A 155 -7.08 -4.47 18.80
CA LEU A 155 -8.33 -3.77 19.12
C LEU A 155 -9.28 -4.55 20.03
N GLU A 156 -8.97 -5.80 20.38
CA GLU A 156 -9.91 -6.72 21.10
C GLU A 156 -10.43 -6.15 22.41
N ASN A 157 -9.62 -5.36 23.11
CA ASN A 157 -10.00 -4.73 24.36
C ASN A 157 -10.75 -3.39 24.20
N PHE A 158 -10.96 -2.96 22.96
CA PHE A 158 -11.56 -1.67 22.62
C PHE A 158 -12.84 -1.88 21.79
N ALA A 159 -13.85 -2.49 22.39
CA ALA A 159 -15.11 -2.85 21.71
C ALA A 159 -15.73 -1.69 20.91
N PRO A 160 -15.80 -0.43 21.39
CA PRO A 160 -16.33 0.68 20.60
C PRO A 160 -15.53 0.94 19.33
N ILE A 161 -14.21 0.69 19.34
CA ILE A 161 -13.35 0.86 18.16
C ILE A 161 -13.56 -0.31 17.18
N VAL A 162 -13.59 -1.55 17.67
CA VAL A 162 -13.83 -2.74 16.84
C VAL A 162 -15.18 -2.67 16.11
N ASN A 163 -16.21 -2.21 16.79
CA ASN A 163 -17.57 -2.09 16.25
C ASN A 163 -17.78 -0.80 15.44
N GLY A 164 -16.75 0.03 15.29
CA GLY A 164 -16.77 1.18 14.43
C GLY A 164 -16.48 0.85 12.97
N GLU A 165 -16.35 1.89 12.17
CA GLU A 165 -16.05 1.83 10.75
C GLU A 165 -14.86 2.71 10.41
N PHE A 166 -14.18 2.40 9.32
CA PHE A 166 -13.15 3.27 8.76
C PHE A 166 -13.36 3.48 7.27
N SER A 167 -12.85 4.57 6.77
CA SER A 167 -12.77 4.83 5.34
C SER A 167 -11.43 5.46 4.99
N LEU A 168 -10.94 5.18 3.77
CA LEU A 168 -9.73 5.78 3.23
C LEU A 168 -10.05 6.41 1.87
N LYS A 169 -9.74 7.70 1.73
CA LYS A 169 -9.97 8.49 0.52
C LYS A 169 -8.66 9.14 0.07
N SER A 170 -8.51 9.32 -1.22
CA SER A 170 -7.46 10.11 -1.83
C SER A 170 -8.07 11.00 -2.90
N ASN A 171 -7.85 12.32 -2.84
CA ASN A 171 -8.46 13.30 -3.73
C ASN A 171 -9.99 13.14 -3.85
N LYS A 172 -10.69 12.98 -2.72
CA LYS A 172 -12.14 12.72 -2.64
C LYS A 172 -12.62 11.40 -3.27
N LYS A 173 -11.71 10.59 -3.84
CA LYS A 173 -12.02 9.25 -4.34
C LYS A 173 -11.82 8.22 -3.25
N GLN A 174 -12.78 7.32 -3.08
CA GLN A 174 -12.67 6.24 -2.11
C GLN A 174 -11.64 5.20 -2.58
N ILE A 175 -10.66 4.91 -1.73
CA ILE A 175 -9.76 3.77 -1.84
C ILE A 175 -10.40 2.59 -1.11
N VAL A 176 -10.84 2.84 0.13
CA VAL A 176 -11.63 1.90 0.94
C VAL A 176 -12.91 2.63 1.33
N PRO A 177 -14.09 2.14 0.92
CA PRO A 177 -15.37 2.65 1.39
C PRO A 177 -15.56 2.35 2.88
N GLU A 178 -16.61 2.87 3.48
CA GLU A 178 -16.96 2.61 4.87
C GLU A 178 -16.96 1.10 5.14
N THR A 179 -15.98 0.67 5.94
CA THR A 179 -15.70 -0.75 6.22
C THR A 179 -15.59 -0.94 7.73
N SER A 180 -16.16 -2.00 8.25
CA SER A 180 -16.09 -2.30 9.68
C SER A 180 -14.65 -2.49 10.16
N ASN A 181 -14.30 -1.90 11.30
CA ASN A 181 -13.00 -2.08 11.95
C ASN A 181 -12.74 -3.52 12.41
N ASN A 182 -13.75 -4.37 12.40
CA ASN A 182 -13.60 -5.79 12.74
C ASN A 182 -12.65 -6.54 11.79
N VAL A 183 -12.38 -6.00 10.59
CA VAL A 183 -11.40 -6.55 9.63
C VAL A 183 -9.96 -6.49 10.16
N PHE A 184 -9.67 -5.63 11.15
CA PHE A 184 -8.37 -5.54 11.82
C PHE A 184 -8.19 -6.54 12.96
N LYS A 185 -9.23 -7.30 13.29
CA LYS A 185 -9.13 -8.34 14.31
C LYS A 185 -8.28 -9.50 13.80
N THR A 186 -7.13 -9.70 14.44
CA THR A 186 -6.19 -10.74 14.04
C THR A 186 -6.47 -12.02 14.80
N SER A 187 -6.93 -13.06 14.10
CA SER A 187 -7.18 -14.38 14.70
C SER A 187 -5.97 -15.31 14.72
N ASN A 188 -4.95 -15.04 13.92
CA ASN A 188 -3.73 -15.85 13.85
C ASN A 188 -2.49 -14.96 13.69
N MET A 189 -1.85 -14.64 14.81
CA MET A 189 -0.65 -13.79 14.85
C MET A 189 0.61 -14.44 14.26
N HIS A 190 0.61 -15.73 13.97
CA HIS A 190 1.77 -16.39 13.37
C HIS A 190 1.91 -16.12 11.86
N ASN A 191 0.79 -15.84 11.19
CA ASN A 191 0.76 -15.68 9.74
C ASN A 191 0.45 -14.25 9.28
N VAL A 192 -0.14 -13.42 10.14
CA VAL A 192 -0.56 -12.07 9.81
C VAL A 192 -0.10 -11.12 10.92
N PRO A 193 0.50 -9.96 10.58
CA PRO A 193 0.82 -8.94 11.57
C PRO A 193 -0.43 -8.47 12.32
N LEU A 194 -0.24 -8.10 13.59
CA LEU A 194 -1.30 -7.64 14.46
C LEU A 194 -2.02 -6.42 13.86
N GLY A 195 -3.36 -6.47 13.84
CA GLY A 195 -4.18 -5.36 13.34
C GLY A 195 -4.02 -5.05 11.85
N TYR A 196 -3.52 -5.99 11.06
CA TYR A 196 -3.26 -5.79 9.63
C TYR A 196 -4.42 -6.22 8.75
N TYR A 197 -4.86 -5.32 7.90
CA TYR A 197 -5.85 -5.58 6.85
C TYR A 197 -5.17 -5.41 5.48
N LYS A 198 -5.06 -6.51 4.72
CA LYS A 198 -4.53 -6.52 3.36
C LYS A 198 -5.58 -6.02 2.38
N LEU A 199 -5.25 -5.05 1.54
CA LEU A 199 -6.13 -4.61 0.45
C LEU A 199 -6.09 -5.62 -0.70
N ALA A 200 -7.27 -6.08 -1.12
CA ALA A 200 -7.40 -6.93 -2.30
C ALA A 200 -7.08 -6.16 -3.60
N ASN A 201 -7.34 -4.85 -3.59
CA ASN A 201 -7.08 -3.95 -4.70
C ASN A 201 -6.21 -2.78 -4.23
N PRO A 202 -4.87 -2.91 -4.25
CA PRO A 202 -3.97 -1.80 -3.95
C PRO A 202 -4.27 -0.59 -4.82
N ARG A 203 -4.04 0.62 -4.29
CA ARG A 203 -4.31 1.87 -5.00
C ARG A 203 -3.16 2.85 -4.84
N LEU A 204 -2.87 3.58 -5.91
CA LEU A 204 -1.87 4.62 -5.91
C LEU A 204 -2.40 5.92 -5.30
N ILE A 205 -1.61 6.48 -4.42
CA ILE A 205 -1.72 7.85 -3.93
C ILE A 205 -0.57 8.63 -4.58
N HIS A 206 -0.91 9.70 -5.29
CA HIS A 206 0.07 10.56 -5.94
C HIS A 206 0.50 11.70 -5.03
N ASP A 207 1.62 12.31 -5.39
CA ASP A 207 2.13 13.50 -4.74
C ASP A 207 1.11 14.66 -4.75
N ASP A 208 1.25 15.54 -3.76
CA ASP A 208 0.40 16.73 -3.56
C ASP A 208 -1.12 16.47 -3.46
N ILE A 209 -1.52 15.21 -3.34
CA ILE A 209 -2.92 14.81 -3.19
C ILE A 209 -3.21 14.54 -1.70
N LEU A 210 -4.35 15.05 -1.23
CA LEU A 210 -4.81 14.89 0.13
C LEU A 210 -5.21 13.43 0.39
N MET A 211 -4.63 12.86 1.45
CA MET A 211 -5.03 11.58 2.03
C MET A 211 -5.98 11.84 3.20
N GLU A 212 -7.12 11.18 3.19
CA GLU A 212 -8.11 11.29 4.25
C GLU A 212 -8.43 9.88 4.76
N MET A 213 -8.05 9.58 5.98
CA MET A 213 -8.50 8.37 6.67
C MET A 213 -9.31 8.78 7.88
N THR A 214 -10.55 8.32 7.92
CA THR A 214 -11.49 8.60 8.99
C THR A 214 -11.88 7.31 9.66
N ILE A 215 -11.93 7.32 10.98
CA ILE A 215 -12.46 6.24 11.83
C ILE A 215 -13.68 6.79 12.53
N GLU A 216 -14.80 6.08 12.42
CA GLU A 216 -16.08 6.47 13.01
C GLU A 216 -16.54 5.46 14.04
N LEU A 217 -16.89 5.94 15.22
CA LEU A 217 -17.33 5.13 16.35
C LEU A 217 -18.83 5.33 16.59
N GLY A 218 -19.57 4.25 16.81
CA GLY A 218 -20.97 4.32 17.21
C GLY A 218 -21.15 4.90 18.62
N THR A 219 -20.26 4.56 19.52
CA THR A 219 -20.22 5.04 20.92
C THR A 219 -18.77 5.24 21.37
N MET A 220 -18.59 6.03 22.42
CA MET A 220 -17.32 6.18 23.13
C MET A 220 -17.37 5.57 24.53
N ASP A 221 -18.50 5.00 24.92
CA ASP A 221 -18.69 4.42 26.24
C ASP A 221 -17.72 3.26 26.48
N GLY A 222 -17.03 3.28 27.61
CA GLY A 222 -16.03 2.29 27.97
C GLY A 222 -14.63 2.53 27.40
N LEU A 223 -14.40 3.64 26.66
CA LEU A 223 -13.05 4.06 26.25
C LEU A 223 -12.48 5.02 27.31
N ASP A 224 -11.19 4.82 27.63
CA ASP A 224 -10.43 5.77 28.43
C ASP A 224 -10.17 7.04 27.59
N GLN A 225 -10.21 8.21 28.23
CA GLN A 225 -9.92 9.51 27.59
C GLN A 225 -8.48 9.59 27.03
N LYS A 226 -7.58 8.74 27.54
CA LYS A 226 -6.19 8.63 27.09
C LYS A 226 -6.00 7.58 25.98
N THR A 227 -7.09 7.05 25.43
CA THR A 227 -7.01 6.10 24.31
C THR A 227 -6.52 6.80 23.06
N HIS A 228 -5.55 6.19 22.41
CA HIS A 228 -4.98 6.64 21.14
C HIS A 228 -5.06 5.53 20.11
N LEU A 229 -5.20 5.93 18.86
CA LEU A 229 -5.15 5.05 17.69
C LEU A 229 -3.82 5.25 16.97
N PHE A 230 -3.24 4.14 16.55
CA PHE A 230 -2.15 4.09 15.58
C PHE A 230 -2.70 3.54 14.27
N VAL A 231 -2.52 4.30 13.21
CA VAL A 231 -2.79 3.85 11.84
C VAL A 231 -1.49 3.80 11.05
N GLY A 232 -1.29 2.72 10.31
CA GLY A 232 -0.18 2.58 9.37
C GLY A 232 -0.70 2.13 8.00
N LEU A 233 -0.41 2.92 6.96
CA LEU A 233 -0.64 2.53 5.57
C LEU A 233 0.63 1.85 5.06
N HIS A 234 0.57 0.55 4.85
CA HIS A 234 1.67 -0.25 4.31
C HIS A 234 1.69 -0.20 2.80
N GLY A 235 2.87 -0.11 2.23
CA GLY A 235 3.00 -0.14 0.79
C GLY A 235 4.38 0.18 0.26
N THR A 236 4.45 0.42 -1.05
CA THR A 236 5.68 0.77 -1.76
C THR A 236 5.62 2.23 -2.20
N ILE A 237 6.67 2.98 -1.93
CA ILE A 237 6.82 4.38 -2.30
C ILE A 237 7.93 4.55 -3.32
N THR A 238 7.79 5.54 -4.21
CA THR A 238 8.91 6.02 -5.02
C THR A 238 9.71 7.04 -4.20
N THR A 239 11.03 6.88 -4.15
CA THR A 239 11.94 7.76 -3.40
C THR A 239 13.24 7.96 -4.18
N PRO A 240 13.91 9.10 -4.01
CA PRO A 240 15.24 9.35 -4.61
C PRO A 240 16.29 8.33 -4.22
#